data_31ec6aac3c3b6e7627bd82709e0340e1
#
_entry.id   31ec6aac3c3b6e7627bd82709e0340e1
#
_cell.length_a   1.000
_cell.length_b   1.000
_cell.length_c   1.000
_cell.angle_alpha   90.00
_cell.angle_beta   90.00
_cell.angle_gamma   90.00
#
_symmetry.space_group_name_H-M   'P 1'
#
loop_
_entity.id
_entity.type
_entity.pdbx_description
1 polymer ?
#
loop_
_entity_poly.entity_id
_entity_poly.type
_entity_poly.pdbx_seq_one_letter_code
_entity_poly.pdbx_strand_id
1 'polypeptide(L)'
;YKRQDSVPSPPLAKAIDWVNVELDLGDGLKTYTRDTNVMPQWAGSSWYQLRYIDPTNEDIFCDIRNEEYWVGPRKDLHGEQDLGGVDLYVGGVEHAVLHLLYSRFWHKVLFDLGYLTSAEPYRKLFNQGYIQAYAYTDSRGTYIPAAEVEERDGHYIWTPTEASKLIAQNCGVAVGEELEVNREYGKMGKSLKNAVSPDEICDNYGADTCLLYTSDAADDMQC
;
A
#
# COMPACT_ATOMS: atom_id res chain seq x y z
N TYR A 1 -16.54 -18.90 -11.46
CA TYR A 1 -15.87 -19.93 -10.64
C TYR A 1 -15.50 -21.09 -11.58
N LYS A 2 -14.20 -21.26 -11.90
CA LYS A 2 -13.74 -22.47 -12.57
C LYS A 2 -13.72 -23.59 -11.54
N ARG A 3 -14.29 -24.76 -11.87
CA ARG A 3 -14.17 -25.98 -11.08
C ARG A 3 -12.67 -26.28 -10.89
N GLN A 4 -12.26 -26.45 -9.66
CA GLN A 4 -10.90 -26.78 -9.28
C GLN A 4 -10.83 -28.31 -9.15
N ASP A 5 -10.64 -28.98 -10.29
CA ASP A 5 -10.54 -30.43 -10.34
C ASP A 5 -9.08 -30.92 -10.17
N SER A 6 -8.14 -30.03 -9.84
CA SER A 6 -6.72 -30.34 -9.63
C SER A 6 -6.24 -29.88 -8.26
N VAL A 7 -5.29 -30.60 -7.70
CA VAL A 7 -4.58 -30.18 -6.48
C VAL A 7 -4.03 -28.77 -6.70
N PRO A 8 -4.27 -27.82 -5.79
CA PRO A 8 -3.73 -26.48 -5.91
C PRO A 8 -2.20 -26.53 -6.03
N SER A 9 -1.66 -25.90 -7.06
CA SER A 9 -0.21 -25.80 -7.26
C SER A 9 0.19 -24.32 -7.41
N PRO A 10 1.37 -23.93 -6.89
CA PRO A 10 1.88 -22.57 -7.07
C PRO A 10 2.00 -22.21 -8.55
N PRO A 11 1.71 -20.97 -8.96
CA PRO A 11 1.85 -20.55 -10.36
C PRO A 11 3.25 -20.78 -10.94
N LEU A 12 4.30 -20.56 -10.12
CA LEU A 12 5.71 -20.79 -10.51
C LEU A 12 6.03 -22.24 -10.81
N ALA A 13 5.28 -23.21 -10.28
CA ALA A 13 5.48 -24.63 -10.59
C ALA A 13 5.29 -24.96 -12.08
N LYS A 14 4.66 -24.08 -12.86
CA LYS A 14 4.47 -24.22 -14.31
C LYS A 14 5.68 -23.81 -15.13
N ALA A 15 6.61 -23.05 -14.54
CA ALA A 15 7.85 -22.60 -15.18
C ALA A 15 8.95 -23.66 -15.03
N ILE A 16 8.81 -24.79 -15.71
CA ILE A 16 9.64 -25.99 -15.55
C ILE A 16 11.13 -25.69 -15.71
N ASP A 17 11.50 -24.87 -16.71
CA ASP A 17 12.89 -24.50 -17.00
C ASP A 17 13.49 -23.61 -15.92
N TRP A 18 12.65 -22.85 -15.22
CA TRP A 18 13.08 -22.06 -14.06
C TRP A 18 13.14 -22.90 -12.78
N VAL A 19 12.21 -23.84 -12.61
CA VAL A 19 12.11 -24.70 -11.41
C VAL A 19 13.32 -25.61 -11.29
N ASN A 20 13.74 -26.25 -12.38
CA ASN A 20 14.87 -27.14 -12.39
C ASN A 20 16.12 -26.38 -12.81
N VAL A 21 17.16 -26.41 -11.96
CA VAL A 21 18.39 -25.65 -12.18
C VAL A 21 19.61 -26.48 -11.81
N GLU A 22 20.69 -26.34 -12.57
CA GLU A 22 21.99 -26.89 -12.22
C GLU A 22 22.83 -25.83 -11.52
N LEU A 23 23.27 -26.12 -10.30
CA LEU A 23 24.07 -25.22 -9.47
C LEU A 23 25.21 -26.01 -8.83
N ASP A 24 26.34 -25.31 -8.62
CA ASP A 24 27.41 -25.76 -7.74
C ASP A 24 27.36 -24.91 -6.44
N LEU A 25 26.95 -25.53 -5.36
CA LEU A 25 26.90 -24.91 -4.03
C LEU A 25 28.13 -25.23 -3.18
N GLY A 26 29.26 -25.59 -3.81
CA GLY A 26 30.51 -25.94 -3.17
C GLY A 26 30.79 -27.44 -3.09
N ASP A 27 29.92 -28.26 -3.64
CA ASP A 27 29.99 -29.73 -3.66
C ASP A 27 29.87 -30.34 -5.06
N GLY A 28 30.15 -29.53 -6.10
CA GLY A 28 30.08 -29.86 -7.51
C GLY A 28 28.70 -29.57 -8.13
N LEU A 29 28.68 -29.58 -9.47
CA LEU A 29 27.46 -29.30 -10.23
C LEU A 29 26.39 -30.34 -9.98
N LYS A 30 25.23 -29.94 -9.49
CA LYS A 30 24.07 -30.81 -9.20
C LYS A 30 22.77 -30.15 -9.63
N THR A 31 21.80 -31.00 -9.93
CA THR A 31 20.43 -30.52 -10.23
C THR A 31 19.68 -30.25 -8.94
N TYR A 32 19.13 -29.06 -8.84
CA TYR A 32 18.28 -28.61 -7.73
C TYR A 32 16.88 -28.26 -8.26
N THR A 33 15.91 -28.33 -7.36
CA THR A 33 14.54 -27.86 -7.62
C THR A 33 14.30 -26.62 -6.77
N ARG A 34 14.02 -25.50 -7.42
CA ARG A 34 13.66 -24.27 -6.71
C ARG A 34 12.31 -24.40 -6.02
N ASP A 35 12.17 -23.83 -4.84
CA ASP A 35 10.89 -23.70 -4.19
C ASP A 35 9.96 -22.85 -5.05
N THR A 36 8.79 -23.34 -5.32
CA THR A 36 7.77 -22.68 -6.14
C THR A 36 6.77 -21.88 -5.31
N ASN A 37 6.82 -21.95 -3.99
CA ASN A 37 6.06 -21.08 -3.12
C ASN A 37 6.66 -19.69 -3.14
N VAL A 38 5.80 -18.71 -3.32
CA VAL A 38 6.21 -17.31 -3.21
C VAL A 38 6.24 -16.89 -1.74
N MET A 39 7.14 -15.95 -1.41
CA MET A 39 7.14 -15.34 -0.09
C MET A 39 5.81 -14.60 0.15
N PRO A 40 5.41 -14.39 1.42
CA PRO A 40 4.25 -13.58 1.75
C PRO A 40 4.28 -12.24 1.02
N GLN A 41 3.12 -11.75 0.66
CA GLN A 41 2.90 -10.57 -0.20
C GLN A 41 3.67 -9.30 0.20
N TRP A 42 4.08 -9.15 1.45
CA TRP A 42 4.81 -7.99 1.97
C TRP A 42 6.32 -8.04 1.73
N ALA A 43 6.88 -9.11 1.20
CA ALA A 43 8.32 -9.24 1.02
C ALA A 43 8.89 -8.18 0.07
N GLY A 44 8.29 -7.97 -1.09
CA GLY A 44 8.75 -6.98 -2.07
C GLY A 44 8.73 -5.54 -1.54
N SER A 45 7.67 -5.18 -0.81
CA SER A 45 7.53 -3.84 -0.22
C SER A 45 8.40 -3.61 1.02
N SER A 46 9.09 -4.65 1.52
CA SER A 46 9.89 -4.54 2.74
C SER A 46 11.27 -3.93 2.53
N TRP A 47 11.72 -3.81 1.30
CA TRP A 47 13.07 -3.30 0.98
C TRP A 47 13.11 -2.38 -0.25
N TYR A 48 11.96 -1.97 -0.79
CA TYR A 48 11.88 -1.15 -2.01
C TYR A 48 12.61 0.19 -1.88
N GLN A 49 12.60 0.80 -0.67
CA GLN A 49 13.28 2.05 -0.37
C GLN A 49 14.81 1.95 -0.58
N LEU A 50 15.39 0.78 -0.32
CA LEU A 50 16.80 0.52 -0.58
C LEU A 50 17.07 0.40 -2.08
N ARG A 51 16.19 -0.30 -2.81
CA ARG A 51 16.30 -0.44 -4.27
C ARG A 51 16.17 0.90 -4.99
N TYR A 52 15.38 1.83 -4.47
CA TYR A 52 15.23 3.17 -5.05
C TYR A 52 16.53 3.99 -5.04
N ILE A 53 17.46 3.68 -4.12
CA ILE A 53 18.76 4.35 -4.05
C ILE A 53 19.63 3.98 -5.24
N ASP A 54 19.49 2.75 -5.76
CA ASP A 54 20.36 2.21 -6.82
C ASP A 54 19.56 1.34 -7.82
N PRO A 55 18.58 1.94 -8.53
CA PRO A 55 17.57 1.19 -9.28
C PRO A 55 18.11 0.49 -10.54
N THR A 56 19.25 0.94 -11.07
CA THR A 56 19.86 0.42 -12.29
C THR A 56 20.99 -0.58 -12.06
N ASN A 57 21.33 -0.86 -10.79
CA ASN A 57 22.34 -1.83 -10.45
C ASN A 57 21.84 -3.26 -10.74
N GLU A 58 22.54 -3.97 -11.64
CA GLU A 58 22.17 -5.32 -12.04
C GLU A 58 22.86 -6.41 -11.21
N ASP A 59 23.92 -6.08 -10.48
CA ASP A 59 24.72 -7.04 -9.70
C ASP A 59 24.18 -7.26 -8.31
N ILE A 60 23.79 -6.17 -7.62
CA ILE A 60 23.27 -6.18 -6.26
C ILE A 60 22.05 -5.27 -6.13
N PHE A 61 21.26 -5.46 -5.07
CA PHE A 61 20.04 -4.67 -4.85
C PHE A 61 20.31 -3.19 -4.54
N CYS A 62 21.48 -2.88 -3.95
CA CYS A 62 21.97 -1.53 -3.67
C CYS A 62 23.47 -1.57 -3.34
N ASP A 63 24.28 -0.71 -3.95
CA ASP A 63 25.69 -0.54 -3.59
C ASP A 63 25.75 0.06 -2.16
N ILE A 64 26.57 -0.52 -1.29
CA ILE A 64 26.69 -0.11 0.11
C ILE A 64 27.15 1.35 0.26
N ARG A 65 27.91 1.90 -0.71
CA ARG A 65 28.35 3.31 -0.69
C ARG A 65 27.19 4.26 -0.97
N ASN A 66 26.25 3.82 -1.82
CA ASN A 66 25.03 4.58 -2.09
C ASN A 66 24.09 4.52 -0.89
N GLU A 67 23.96 3.36 -0.26
CA GLU A 67 23.20 3.20 0.96
C GLU A 67 23.77 4.06 2.10
N GLU A 68 25.09 4.00 2.35
CA GLU A 68 25.77 4.80 3.36
C GLU A 68 25.57 6.31 3.15
N TYR A 69 25.64 6.76 1.89
CA TYR A 69 25.44 8.17 1.55
C TYR A 69 24.00 8.65 1.85
N TRP A 70 23.00 7.87 1.45
CA TRP A 70 21.60 8.29 1.54
C TRP A 70 20.94 7.97 2.89
N VAL A 71 21.24 6.83 3.49
CA VAL A 71 20.53 6.33 4.68
C VAL A 71 21.47 5.86 5.80
N GLY A 72 22.77 5.87 5.58
CA GLY A 72 23.75 5.53 6.62
C GLY A 72 23.68 6.44 7.86
N PRO A 73 24.26 6.04 8.99
CA PRO A 73 24.29 6.84 10.19
C PRO A 73 24.96 8.21 9.99
N ARG A 74 24.28 9.26 10.40
CA ARG A 74 24.74 10.67 10.30
C ARG A 74 24.75 11.32 11.69
N LYS A 75 25.73 10.92 12.50
CA LYS A 75 25.88 11.41 13.88
C LYS A 75 26.09 12.91 13.98
N ASP A 76 26.69 13.50 12.94
CA ASP A 76 26.90 14.93 12.77
C ASP A 76 25.59 15.71 12.64
N LEU A 77 24.53 15.10 12.09
CA LEU A 77 23.24 15.73 11.86
C LEU A 77 22.17 15.31 12.85
N HIS A 78 22.18 14.03 13.25
CA HIS A 78 21.11 13.42 14.05
C HIS A 78 21.54 13.01 15.45
N GLY A 79 22.82 13.26 15.81
CA GLY A 79 23.38 12.97 17.14
C GLY A 79 23.98 11.56 17.27
N GLU A 80 24.69 11.34 18.37
CA GLU A 80 25.50 10.13 18.60
C GLU A 80 24.73 8.80 18.57
N GLN A 81 23.43 8.86 18.80
CA GLN A 81 22.54 7.69 18.82
C GLN A 81 21.96 7.35 17.44
N ASP A 82 22.32 8.10 16.38
CA ASP A 82 21.77 7.84 15.06
C ASP A 82 22.19 6.46 14.53
N LEU A 83 21.19 5.66 14.19
CA LEU A 83 21.33 4.30 13.65
C LEU A 83 21.19 4.25 12.13
N GLY A 84 20.99 5.41 11.49
CA GLY A 84 20.68 5.48 10.07
C GLY A 84 19.21 5.24 9.76
N GLY A 85 18.90 5.11 8.49
CA GLY A 85 17.56 4.93 7.94
C GLY A 85 17.06 6.12 7.13
N VAL A 86 15.91 5.96 6.50
CA VAL A 86 15.22 7.03 5.76
C VAL A 86 14.79 8.13 6.74
N ASP A 87 15.05 9.39 6.41
CA ASP A 87 14.82 10.52 7.32
C ASP A 87 13.37 10.68 7.75
N LEU A 88 12.44 10.52 6.79
CA LEU A 88 11.01 10.63 7.02
C LEU A 88 10.27 9.57 6.21
N TYR A 89 9.48 8.76 6.89
CA TYR A 89 8.59 7.77 6.29
C TYR A 89 7.14 8.08 6.63
N VAL A 90 6.34 8.34 5.60
CA VAL A 90 4.93 8.75 5.75
C VAL A 90 4.02 7.60 5.39
N GLY A 91 3.09 7.26 6.26
CA GLY A 91 2.16 6.16 5.98
C GLY A 91 1.08 5.99 7.04
N GLY A 92 -0.03 5.35 6.63
CA GLY A 92 -1.17 5.11 7.48
C GLY A 92 -0.90 4.12 8.62
N VAL A 93 -1.65 4.27 9.69
CA VAL A 93 -1.52 3.46 10.93
C VAL A 93 -1.76 1.96 10.69
N GLU A 94 -2.52 1.59 9.67
CA GLU A 94 -2.80 0.21 9.28
C GLU A 94 -1.55 -0.59 8.94
N HIS A 95 -0.46 0.08 8.58
CA HIS A 95 0.82 -0.55 8.25
C HIS A 95 1.71 -0.84 9.46
N ALA A 96 1.35 -0.36 10.65
CA ALA A 96 2.13 -0.53 11.87
C ALA A 96 2.39 -2.01 12.22
N VAL A 97 1.37 -2.85 12.06
CA VAL A 97 1.46 -4.29 12.39
C VAL A 97 1.76 -5.21 11.20
N LEU A 98 1.85 -4.67 9.99
CA LEU A 98 2.14 -5.44 8.77
C LEU A 98 3.44 -4.95 8.13
N HIS A 99 3.34 -4.01 7.20
CA HIS A 99 4.46 -3.52 6.41
C HIS A 99 5.66 -3.08 7.26
N LEU A 100 5.44 -2.29 8.31
CA LEU A 100 6.55 -1.74 9.12
C LEU A 100 7.29 -2.83 9.90
N LEU A 101 6.60 -3.85 10.42
CA LEU A 101 7.26 -4.98 11.08
C LEU A 101 8.08 -5.82 10.09
N TYR A 102 7.52 -6.15 8.93
CA TYR A 102 8.25 -6.89 7.90
C TYR A 102 9.45 -6.10 7.38
N SER A 103 9.27 -4.82 7.08
CA SER A 103 10.33 -3.94 6.61
C SER A 103 11.48 -3.85 7.62
N ARG A 104 11.16 -3.67 8.91
CA ARG A 104 12.16 -3.63 9.97
C ARG A 104 12.89 -4.96 10.13
N PHE A 105 12.16 -6.08 10.08
CA PHE A 105 12.78 -7.41 10.14
C PHE A 105 13.75 -7.64 8.98
N TRP A 106 13.33 -7.37 7.74
CA TRP A 106 14.17 -7.46 6.55
C TRP A 106 15.41 -6.60 6.67
N HIS A 107 15.24 -5.36 7.10
CA HIS A 107 16.35 -4.42 7.27
C HIS A 107 17.38 -4.93 8.30
N LYS A 108 16.90 -5.44 9.44
CA LYS A 108 17.78 -6.05 10.45
C LYS A 108 18.57 -7.23 9.90
N VAL A 109 17.94 -8.11 9.14
CA VAL A 109 18.62 -9.25 8.51
C VAL A 109 19.69 -8.78 7.52
N LEU A 110 19.38 -7.78 6.67
CA LEU A 110 20.36 -7.24 5.72
C LEU A 110 21.52 -6.53 6.43
N PHE A 111 21.26 -5.84 7.53
CA PHE A 111 22.28 -5.24 8.37
C PHE A 111 23.18 -6.30 9.02
N ASP A 112 22.60 -7.34 9.62
CA ASP A 112 23.36 -8.43 10.26
C ASP A 112 24.23 -9.20 9.25
N LEU A 113 23.82 -9.29 8.00
CA LEU A 113 24.58 -9.88 6.90
C LEU A 113 25.62 -8.94 6.28
N GLY A 114 25.70 -7.68 6.74
CA GLY A 114 26.68 -6.70 6.28
C GLY A 114 26.37 -6.05 4.92
N TYR A 115 25.12 -6.11 4.47
CA TYR A 115 24.68 -5.44 3.24
C TYR A 115 24.28 -3.99 3.45
N LEU A 116 24.07 -3.55 4.69
CA LEU A 116 23.67 -2.20 5.07
C LEU A 116 24.54 -1.64 6.17
N THR A 117 24.73 -0.33 6.19
CA THR A 117 25.37 0.42 7.27
C THR A 117 24.36 0.96 8.28
N SER A 118 23.12 1.20 7.84
CA SER A 118 22.00 1.62 8.69
C SER A 118 21.41 0.45 9.47
N ALA A 119 21.28 0.61 10.79
CA ALA A 119 20.74 -0.43 11.66
C ALA A 119 19.20 -0.37 11.80
N GLU A 120 18.58 0.73 11.38
CA GLU A 120 17.12 0.91 11.34
C GLU A 120 16.65 1.39 9.96
N PRO A 121 15.47 0.96 9.48
CA PRO A 121 14.99 1.34 8.16
C PRO A 121 14.54 2.80 8.08
N TYR A 122 14.02 3.36 9.17
CA TYR A 122 13.43 4.69 9.22
C TYR A 122 13.86 5.43 10.48
N ARG A 123 14.29 6.70 10.35
CA ARG A 123 14.56 7.58 11.48
C ARG A 123 13.28 8.10 12.12
N LYS A 124 12.32 8.50 11.28
CA LYS A 124 11.06 9.07 11.72
C LYS A 124 9.91 8.51 10.90
N LEU A 125 8.90 7.99 11.58
CA LEU A 125 7.61 7.67 11.00
C LEU A 125 6.65 8.82 11.28
N PHE A 126 6.00 9.34 10.24
CA PHE A 126 4.89 10.25 10.36
C PHE A 126 3.61 9.57 9.92
N ASN A 127 2.69 9.43 10.85
CA ASN A 127 1.37 8.86 10.60
C ASN A 127 0.36 10.01 10.53
N GLN A 128 -0.14 10.28 9.32
CA GLN A 128 -1.06 11.38 9.05
C GLN A 128 -2.53 11.08 9.44
N GLY A 129 -2.80 9.94 10.08
CA GLY A 129 -4.16 9.53 10.40
C GLY A 129 -4.92 8.96 9.21
N TYR A 130 -6.24 8.85 9.34
CA TYR A 130 -7.12 8.39 8.28
C TYR A 130 -7.73 9.57 7.54
N ILE A 131 -7.65 9.54 6.21
CA ILE A 131 -8.48 10.41 5.38
C ILE A 131 -9.92 9.91 5.51
N GLN A 132 -10.83 10.83 5.84
CA GLN A 132 -12.24 10.53 6.05
C GLN A 132 -13.10 11.14 4.95
N ALA A 133 -14.20 10.49 4.65
CA ALA A 133 -15.19 10.96 3.69
C ALA A 133 -16.58 10.42 4.06
N TYR A 134 -17.60 11.08 3.55
CA TYR A 134 -18.96 10.56 3.66
C TYR A 134 -19.13 9.33 2.78
N ALA A 135 -19.67 8.26 3.34
CA ALA A 135 -20.12 7.07 2.65
C ALA A 135 -21.65 7.03 2.67
N TYR A 136 -22.23 6.39 1.68
CA TYR A 136 -23.67 6.29 1.54
C TYR A 136 -24.11 4.84 1.42
N THR A 137 -25.22 4.49 2.07
CA THR A 137 -25.75 3.12 2.07
C THR A 137 -27.24 3.12 1.81
N ASP A 138 -27.73 2.05 1.17
CA ASP A 138 -29.17 1.76 1.12
C ASP A 138 -29.65 1.28 2.51
N SER A 139 -30.94 1.05 2.63
CA SER A 139 -31.56 0.56 3.89
C SER A 139 -31.06 -0.81 4.35
N ARG A 140 -30.34 -1.55 3.51
CA ARG A 140 -29.74 -2.87 3.80
C ARG A 140 -28.25 -2.80 4.07
N GLY A 141 -27.66 -1.60 4.04
CA GLY A 141 -26.22 -1.38 4.25
C GLY A 141 -25.37 -1.63 3.01
N THR A 142 -25.95 -1.64 1.81
CA THR A 142 -25.20 -1.72 0.55
C THR A 142 -24.56 -0.38 0.25
N TYR A 143 -23.24 -0.32 0.11
CA TYR A 143 -22.52 0.92 -0.21
C TYR A 143 -22.80 1.41 -1.64
N ILE A 144 -23.10 2.69 -1.72
CA ILE A 144 -23.47 3.43 -2.92
C ILE A 144 -22.30 4.32 -3.35
N PRO A 145 -22.02 4.50 -4.66
CA PRO A 145 -21.01 5.44 -5.13
C PRO A 145 -21.31 6.87 -4.68
N ALA A 146 -20.43 7.44 -3.85
CA ALA A 146 -20.64 8.79 -3.31
C ALA A 146 -20.75 9.88 -4.39
N ALA A 147 -20.04 9.71 -5.51
CA ALA A 147 -20.07 10.63 -6.63
C ALA A 147 -21.44 10.72 -7.36
N GLU A 148 -22.34 9.76 -7.11
CA GLU A 148 -23.68 9.71 -7.72
C GLU A 148 -24.80 10.13 -6.75
N VAL A 149 -24.41 10.63 -5.54
CA VAL A 149 -25.37 11.05 -4.51
C VAL A 149 -25.45 12.57 -4.44
N GLU A 150 -26.65 13.11 -4.45
CA GLU A 150 -26.94 14.52 -4.27
C GLU A 150 -27.64 14.77 -2.94
N GLU A 151 -27.33 15.89 -2.31
CA GLU A 151 -28.07 16.37 -1.15
C GLU A 151 -29.19 17.31 -1.62
N ARG A 152 -30.42 17.01 -1.25
CA ARG A 152 -31.60 17.81 -1.54
C ARG A 152 -32.43 17.96 -0.26
N ASP A 153 -32.58 19.17 0.21
CA ASP A 153 -33.39 19.52 1.39
C ASP A 153 -33.04 18.69 2.65
N GLY A 154 -31.77 18.34 2.82
CA GLY A 154 -31.29 17.54 3.95
C GLY A 154 -31.42 16.03 3.77
N HIS A 155 -31.91 15.57 2.62
CA HIS A 155 -31.96 14.17 2.22
C HIS A 155 -30.87 13.86 1.20
N TYR A 156 -30.38 12.63 1.20
CA TYR A 156 -29.35 12.16 0.27
C TYR A 156 -29.99 11.23 -0.74
N ILE A 157 -29.94 11.65 -2.00
CA ILE A 157 -30.62 10.97 -3.11
C ILE A 157 -29.56 10.40 -4.04
N TRP A 158 -29.59 9.10 -4.25
CA TRP A 158 -28.79 8.41 -5.24
C TRP A 158 -29.58 8.20 -6.52
N THR A 159 -28.98 8.60 -7.64
CA THR A 159 -29.53 8.33 -9.00
C THR A 159 -28.51 7.43 -9.73
N PRO A 160 -28.77 6.09 -9.83
CA PRO A 160 -27.85 5.16 -10.46
C PRO A 160 -27.58 5.50 -11.92
N THR A 161 -26.31 5.38 -12.32
CA THR A 161 -25.88 5.47 -13.71
C THR A 161 -25.66 4.07 -14.32
N GLU A 162 -25.35 3.97 -15.61
CA GLU A 162 -24.95 2.70 -16.23
C GLU A 162 -23.69 2.10 -15.56
N ALA A 163 -22.79 2.95 -15.04
CA ALA A 163 -21.59 2.49 -14.31
C ALA A 163 -21.94 1.77 -13.01
N SER A 164 -22.99 2.19 -12.32
CA SER A 164 -23.45 1.59 -11.05
C SER A 164 -24.61 0.58 -11.21
N LYS A 165 -24.95 0.21 -12.43
CA LYS A 165 -26.08 -0.69 -12.77
C LYS A 165 -26.16 -1.97 -11.95
N LEU A 166 -25.03 -2.65 -11.70
CA LEU A 166 -25.02 -3.87 -10.89
C LEU A 166 -25.38 -3.60 -9.44
N ILE A 167 -24.98 -2.43 -8.91
CA ILE A 167 -25.33 -2.00 -7.56
C ILE A 167 -26.82 -1.67 -7.51
N ALA A 168 -27.34 -0.95 -8.50
CA ALA A 168 -28.74 -0.62 -8.64
C ALA A 168 -29.63 -1.88 -8.64
N GLN A 169 -29.26 -2.89 -9.42
CA GLN A 169 -29.95 -4.18 -9.44
C GLN A 169 -29.96 -4.85 -8.05
N ASN A 170 -28.83 -4.82 -7.34
CA ASN A 170 -28.76 -5.36 -5.97
C ASN A 170 -29.62 -4.55 -5.00
N CYS A 171 -29.75 -3.25 -5.20
CA CYS A 171 -30.61 -2.37 -4.40
C CYS A 171 -32.09 -2.43 -4.81
N GLY A 172 -32.41 -3.09 -5.94
CA GLY A 172 -33.77 -3.19 -6.45
C GLY A 172 -34.28 -1.92 -7.10
N VAL A 173 -33.39 -1.09 -7.66
CA VAL A 173 -33.66 0.20 -8.27
C VAL A 173 -33.21 0.17 -9.74
N ALA A 174 -33.94 0.82 -10.65
CA ALA A 174 -33.55 0.94 -12.04
C ALA A 174 -32.52 2.06 -12.24
N VAL A 175 -31.72 1.98 -13.32
CA VAL A 175 -30.85 3.09 -13.74
C VAL A 175 -31.69 4.33 -14.00
N GLY A 176 -31.32 5.47 -13.38
CA GLY A 176 -32.06 6.73 -13.47
C GLY A 176 -33.23 6.87 -12.48
N GLU A 177 -33.52 5.86 -11.69
CA GLU A 177 -34.53 5.91 -10.63
C GLU A 177 -33.90 6.40 -9.32
N GLU A 178 -34.55 7.34 -8.66
CA GLU A 178 -34.04 7.94 -7.41
C GLU A 178 -34.27 7.01 -6.21
N LEU A 179 -33.26 6.88 -5.37
CA LEU A 179 -33.31 6.17 -4.09
C LEU A 179 -32.77 7.06 -2.98
N GLU A 180 -33.53 7.23 -1.91
CA GLU A 180 -33.02 7.88 -0.70
C GLU A 180 -32.06 6.93 0.02
N VAL A 181 -30.88 7.47 0.43
CA VAL A 181 -29.80 6.73 1.04
C VAL A 181 -29.37 7.35 2.37
N ASN A 182 -28.76 6.52 3.23
CA ASN A 182 -28.22 6.98 4.51
C ASN A 182 -26.79 7.47 4.33
N ARG A 183 -26.42 8.54 5.04
CA ARG A 183 -25.07 9.07 5.08
C ARG A 183 -24.39 8.67 6.37
N GLU A 184 -23.14 8.20 6.28
CA GLU A 184 -22.25 7.96 7.40
C GLU A 184 -20.90 8.63 7.16
N TYR A 185 -20.25 9.11 8.22
CA TYR A 185 -18.91 9.69 8.15
C TYR A 185 -17.89 8.69 8.68
N GLY A 186 -16.83 8.45 7.91
CA GLY A 186 -15.83 7.48 8.29
C GLY A 186 -14.65 7.43 7.34
N LYS A 187 -13.86 6.36 7.46
CA LYS A 187 -12.66 6.16 6.63
C LYS A 187 -13.00 6.21 5.14
N MET A 188 -12.18 6.94 4.38
CA MET A 188 -12.25 6.90 2.91
C MET A 188 -11.67 5.57 2.39
N GLY A 189 -12.36 4.92 1.48
CA GLY A 189 -11.89 3.65 0.92
C GLY A 189 -12.69 3.15 -0.27
N LYS A 190 -12.05 2.38 -1.13
CA LYS A 190 -12.68 1.82 -2.35
C LYS A 190 -13.86 0.90 -2.04
N SER A 191 -13.79 0.15 -0.94
CA SER A 191 -14.88 -0.73 -0.49
C SER A 191 -16.12 0.04 -0.05
N LEU A 192 -15.94 1.26 0.46
CA LEU A 192 -17.02 2.16 0.88
C LEU A 192 -17.53 3.03 -0.26
N LYS A 193 -16.88 2.96 -1.43
CA LYS A 193 -17.22 3.72 -2.66
C LYS A 193 -17.29 5.24 -2.45
N ASN A 194 -16.52 5.75 -1.49
CA ASN A 194 -16.41 7.16 -1.13
C ASN A 194 -15.03 7.76 -1.42
N ALA A 195 -14.22 7.07 -2.24
CA ALA A 195 -12.90 7.56 -2.62
C ALA A 195 -13.01 8.74 -3.59
N VAL A 196 -12.25 9.79 -3.30
CA VAL A 196 -12.07 10.96 -4.18
C VAL A 196 -10.77 10.78 -4.96
N SER A 197 -10.76 11.14 -6.24
CA SER A 197 -9.55 11.10 -7.06
C SER A 197 -8.58 12.20 -6.62
N PRO A 198 -7.27 11.88 -6.44
CA PRO A 198 -6.26 12.92 -6.22
C PRO A 198 -6.22 13.94 -7.35
N ASP A 199 -6.46 13.53 -8.60
CA ASP A 199 -6.46 14.42 -9.77
C ASP A 199 -7.54 15.50 -9.62
N GLU A 200 -8.74 15.15 -9.18
CA GLU A 200 -9.83 16.08 -8.94
C GLU A 200 -9.46 17.15 -7.89
N ILE A 201 -8.78 16.72 -6.80
CA ILE A 201 -8.32 17.64 -5.76
C ILE A 201 -7.19 18.52 -6.29
N CYS A 202 -6.25 17.95 -7.05
CA CYS A 202 -5.15 18.71 -7.65
C CYS A 202 -5.65 19.74 -8.66
N ASP A 203 -6.63 19.40 -9.47
CA ASP A 203 -7.22 20.29 -10.46
C ASP A 203 -7.97 21.47 -9.82
N ASN A 204 -8.69 21.19 -8.73
CA ASN A 204 -9.49 22.21 -8.04
C ASN A 204 -8.68 23.08 -7.07
N TYR A 205 -7.67 22.56 -6.41
CA TYR A 205 -6.98 23.22 -5.30
C TYR A 205 -5.45 23.27 -5.44
N GLY A 206 -4.89 22.56 -6.42
CA GLY A 206 -3.44 22.43 -6.60
C GLY A 206 -2.82 21.29 -5.79
N ALA A 207 -1.73 20.74 -6.31
CA ALA A 207 -1.05 19.58 -5.68
C ALA A 207 -0.47 19.91 -4.30
N ASP A 208 0.10 21.09 -4.11
CA ASP A 208 0.68 21.49 -2.81
C ASP A 208 -0.39 21.63 -1.74
N THR A 209 -1.56 22.17 -2.09
CA THR A 209 -2.71 22.26 -1.17
C THR A 209 -3.23 20.88 -0.79
N CYS A 210 -3.27 19.94 -1.75
CA CYS A 210 -3.66 18.56 -1.49
C CYS A 210 -2.72 17.90 -0.48
N LEU A 211 -1.41 18.05 -0.64
CA LEU A 211 -0.41 17.47 0.26
C LEU A 211 -0.45 18.10 1.65
N LEU A 212 -0.59 19.43 1.74
CA LEU A 212 -0.70 20.13 3.01
C LEU A 212 -1.98 19.75 3.76
N TYR A 213 -3.11 19.73 3.08
CA TYR A 213 -4.41 19.40 3.68
C TYR A 213 -4.43 17.97 4.26
N THR A 214 -3.85 16.99 3.56
CA THR A 214 -3.77 15.62 4.07
C THR A 214 -2.84 15.46 5.27
N SER A 215 -1.87 16.36 5.43
CA SER A 215 -0.96 16.37 6.59
C SER A 215 -1.56 17.11 7.79
N ASP A 216 -2.29 18.19 7.55
CA ASP A 216 -2.84 19.09 8.58
C ASP A 216 -4.14 18.54 9.21
N ALA A 217 -4.95 17.83 8.41
CA ALA A 217 -6.16 17.17 8.91
C ALA A 217 -5.89 16.11 10.00
N ALA A 218 -4.64 15.65 10.15
CA ALA A 218 -4.24 14.75 11.21
C ALA A 218 -3.99 15.48 12.55
N ASP A 219 -3.58 16.73 12.53
CA ASP A 219 -3.30 17.52 13.74
C ASP A 219 -4.60 18.05 14.38
N ASP A 220 -5.59 18.43 13.58
CA ASP A 220 -6.91 18.89 14.06
C ASP A 220 -7.76 17.80 14.71
N MET A 221 -7.39 16.53 14.55
CA MET A 221 -8.11 15.38 15.13
C MET A 221 -7.54 14.93 16.50
N GLN A 222 -6.55 15.63 17.04
CA GLN A 222 -5.97 15.37 18.37
C GLN A 222 -6.51 16.29 19.48
N CYS A 223 -7.56 17.05 19.21
CA CYS A 223 -8.24 17.89 20.22
C CYS A 223 -9.47 17.19 20.81
#